data_abf542eb4a3982469d4f1ec3753fedfa
#
_entry.id   abf542eb4a3982469d4f1ec3753fedfa
#
_cell.length_a   1.000
_cell.length_b   1.000
_cell.length_c   1.000
_cell.angle_alpha   90.00
_cell.angle_beta   90.00
_cell.angle_gamma   90.00
#
_symmetry.space_group_name_H-M   'P 1'
#
loop_
_entity.id
_entity.type
_entity.pdbx_description
1 polymer ?
#
loop_
_entity_poly.entity_id
_entity_poly.type
_entity_poly.pdbx_seq_one_letter_code
_entity_poly.pdbx_strand_id
1 'polypeptide(L)'
;MRGFSGAGNRFVLVDEREECAGAAQRARAPRSVRDTPAAADGTLRLVPPRVGGDARLEITNRDGSRAAACGNGLRCVGLYLFERGEIGARAARIETDAGERTVELVRRGLAGAVLRAGMGRAEGVSLSSPVEHEGERFSARAVRLGNPHLVLRVADERRAPVAVLGRRLQSHPDFPDGVNVGFLARRDERWHLRVFERGVGETHACGSGACAAAWALCVAGEGAGCVEIQMAGGRLSVEFDPTGELFLIGDAREEDPAGWESPRGRP
;
A
#
# COMPACT_ATOMS: atom_id res chain seq x y z
N MET A 1 7.66 19.15 8.68
CA MET A 1 7.74 17.68 8.49
C MET A 1 6.85 17.03 9.53
N ARG A 2 5.93 16.16 9.11
CA ARG A 2 4.99 15.46 9.99
C ARG A 2 5.11 13.95 9.73
N GLY A 3 5.01 13.14 10.78
CA GLY A 3 5.02 11.69 10.68
C GLY A 3 3.63 11.12 10.63
N PHE A 4 3.43 10.10 9.81
CA PHE A 4 2.16 9.38 9.70
C PHE A 4 2.41 7.88 9.63
N SER A 5 1.46 7.11 10.14
CA SER A 5 1.46 5.66 9.97
C SER A 5 0.12 5.15 9.45
N GLY A 6 0.17 4.05 8.71
CA GLY A 6 -1.00 3.34 8.21
C GLY A 6 -0.68 1.86 8.00
N ALA A 7 -1.42 0.97 8.67
CA ALA A 7 -1.20 -0.48 8.63
C ALA A 7 0.27 -0.88 8.87
N GLY A 8 0.95 -0.21 9.81
CA GLY A 8 2.33 -0.50 10.19
C GLY A 8 3.41 0.14 9.31
N ASN A 9 3.08 0.77 8.18
CA ASN A 9 4.04 1.60 7.45
C ASN A 9 4.12 3.00 8.06
N ARG A 10 5.33 3.54 8.13
CA ARG A 10 5.64 4.88 8.66
C ARG A 10 6.14 5.78 7.53
N PHE A 11 5.54 6.95 7.42
CA PHE A 11 5.87 7.91 6.37
C PHE A 11 6.15 9.29 6.96
N VAL A 12 7.12 9.97 6.39
CA VAL A 12 7.29 11.41 6.56
C VAL A 12 6.52 12.13 5.47
N LEU A 13 5.63 13.05 5.85
CA LEU A 13 4.87 13.88 4.93
C LEU A 13 5.48 15.27 4.84
N VAL A 14 5.67 15.74 3.61
CA VAL A 14 6.14 17.07 3.25
C VAL A 14 5.12 17.71 2.31
N ASP A 15 4.54 18.83 2.72
CA ASP A 15 3.59 19.59 1.90
C ASP A 15 4.30 20.78 1.24
N GLU A 16 4.40 20.75 -0.06
CA GLU A 16 5.02 21.80 -0.89
C GLU A 16 3.98 22.51 -1.78
N ARG A 17 2.68 22.33 -1.54
CA ARG A 17 1.61 22.96 -2.31
C ARG A 17 1.53 24.47 -2.11
N GLU A 18 1.87 24.95 -0.93
CA GLU A 18 1.88 26.37 -0.62
C GLU A 18 3.21 26.98 -1.06
N GLU A 19 3.23 27.70 -2.17
CA GLU A 19 4.40 28.49 -2.61
C GLU A 19 4.81 29.58 -1.60
N CYS A 20 3.90 29.92 -0.68
CA CYS A 20 4.10 30.91 0.39
C CYS A 20 4.69 30.31 1.68
N ALA A 21 5.00 29.04 1.77
CA ALA A 21 5.80 28.50 2.86
C ALA A 21 7.19 29.16 2.77
N GLY A 22 7.43 30.13 3.65
CA GLY A 22 8.63 30.97 3.62
C GLY A 22 9.92 30.17 3.52
N ALA A 23 11.00 30.78 3.06
CA ALA A 23 12.31 30.14 2.82
C ALA A 23 12.81 29.25 3.97
N ALA A 24 12.39 29.53 5.22
CA ALA A 24 12.68 28.74 6.41
C ALA A 24 12.00 27.34 6.40
N GLN A 25 10.82 27.19 5.80
CA GLN A 25 10.11 25.92 5.70
C GLN A 25 10.65 25.04 4.59
N ARG A 26 11.10 25.65 3.47
CA ARG A 26 11.85 24.94 2.40
C ARG A 26 13.20 24.43 2.89
N ALA A 27 13.84 25.12 3.80
CA ALA A 27 15.11 24.68 4.41
C ALA A 27 14.94 23.49 5.37
N ARG A 28 13.71 23.23 5.87
CA ARG A 28 13.37 22.11 6.78
C ARG A 28 12.77 20.90 6.06
N ALA A 29 12.36 21.03 4.81
CA ALA A 29 11.88 19.88 4.06
C ALA A 29 13.04 18.93 3.73
N PRO A 30 12.90 17.60 3.91
CA PRO A 30 13.94 16.66 3.49
C PRO A 30 14.17 16.83 1.99
N ARG A 31 15.36 17.29 1.62
CA ARG A 31 15.74 17.46 0.21
C ARG A 31 16.11 16.15 -0.47
N SER A 32 16.27 15.10 0.33
CA SER A 32 16.60 13.76 -0.14
C SER A 32 16.08 12.71 0.84
N VAL A 33 16.02 11.46 0.39
CA VAL A 33 15.73 10.29 1.24
C VAL A 33 16.70 10.19 2.43
N ARG A 34 17.91 10.74 2.30
CA ARG A 34 18.93 10.75 3.37
C ARG A 34 18.54 11.60 4.58
N ASP A 35 17.63 12.58 4.38
CA ASP A 35 17.12 13.45 5.45
C ASP A 35 15.88 12.86 6.15
N THR A 36 15.40 11.72 5.67
CA THR A 36 14.24 11.00 6.24
C THR A 36 14.70 10.14 7.41
N PRO A 37 13.97 10.13 8.54
CA PRO A 37 14.32 9.27 9.68
C PRO A 37 14.51 7.81 9.24
N ALA A 38 15.56 7.16 9.74
CA ALA A 38 15.88 5.76 9.38
C ALA A 38 14.74 4.78 9.69
N ALA A 39 13.82 5.16 10.57
CA ALA A 39 12.63 4.38 10.91
C ALA A 39 11.46 4.55 9.95
N ALA A 40 11.50 5.52 9.02
CA ALA A 40 10.45 5.71 8.03
C ALA A 40 10.58 4.71 6.88
N ASP A 41 9.45 4.24 6.35
CA ASP A 41 9.39 3.38 5.17
C ASP A 41 9.45 4.19 3.87
N GLY A 42 9.19 5.49 3.94
CA GLY A 42 9.29 6.39 2.79
C GLY A 42 8.85 7.81 3.10
N THR A 43 8.88 8.64 2.06
CA THR A 43 8.45 10.03 2.09
C THR A 43 7.23 10.22 1.19
N LEU A 44 6.21 10.92 1.71
CA LEU A 44 5.03 11.39 1.01
C LEU A 44 5.17 12.89 0.75
N ARG A 45 5.35 13.26 -0.49
CA ARG A 45 5.53 14.65 -0.90
C ARG A 45 4.27 15.14 -1.62
N LEU A 46 3.61 16.13 -1.04
CA LEU A 46 2.46 16.78 -1.65
C LEU A 46 2.94 18.00 -2.46
N VAL A 47 2.57 18.01 -3.71
CA VAL A 47 2.87 19.12 -4.64
C VAL A 47 1.56 19.63 -5.26
N PRO A 48 1.55 20.82 -5.90
CA PRO A 48 0.37 21.30 -6.62
C PRO A 48 -0.11 20.28 -7.66
N PRO A 49 -1.44 20.09 -7.79
CA PRO A 49 -2.00 19.20 -8.80
C PRO A 49 -1.72 19.71 -10.21
N ARG A 50 -1.64 18.81 -11.18
CA ARG A 50 -1.40 19.15 -12.59
C ARG A 50 -2.69 19.29 -13.40
N VAL A 51 -3.72 18.55 -13.05
CA VAL A 51 -4.95 18.39 -13.84
C VAL A 51 -6.22 18.78 -13.08
N GLY A 52 -6.11 19.21 -11.81
CA GLY A 52 -7.26 19.72 -11.05
C GLY A 52 -7.74 18.83 -9.89
N GLY A 53 -6.89 17.97 -9.35
CA GLY A 53 -7.10 17.32 -8.05
C GLY A 53 -6.93 18.29 -6.88
N ASP A 54 -7.06 17.79 -5.66
CA ASP A 54 -6.81 18.57 -4.44
C ASP A 54 -5.31 18.65 -4.12
N ALA A 55 -4.55 17.62 -4.54
CA ALA A 55 -3.10 17.56 -4.44
C ALA A 55 -2.54 16.53 -5.43
N ARG A 56 -1.24 16.62 -5.69
CA ARG A 56 -0.47 15.54 -6.30
C ARG A 56 0.44 14.92 -5.26
N LEU A 57 0.45 13.59 -5.19
CA LEU A 57 1.28 12.81 -4.29
C LEU A 57 2.45 12.19 -5.06
N GLU A 58 3.66 12.48 -4.63
CA GLU A 58 4.88 11.82 -5.05
C GLU A 58 5.42 10.98 -3.90
N ILE A 59 5.71 9.70 -4.16
CA ILE A 59 6.10 8.73 -3.15
C ILE A 59 7.52 8.28 -3.42
N THR A 60 8.37 8.39 -2.41
CA THR A 60 9.74 7.86 -2.46
C THR A 60 9.90 6.84 -1.33
N ASN A 61 10.24 5.61 -1.69
CA ASN A 61 10.54 4.55 -0.73
C ASN A 61 11.87 4.80 0.00
N ARG A 62 12.14 4.07 1.08
CA ARG A 62 13.37 4.14 1.85
C ARG A 62 14.64 3.93 1.00
N ASP A 63 14.59 3.06 0.00
CA ASP A 63 15.70 2.76 -0.90
C ASP A 63 15.93 3.84 -1.99
N GLY A 64 15.09 4.88 -2.00
CA GLY A 64 15.13 5.95 -2.98
C GLY A 64 14.32 5.70 -4.25
N SER A 65 13.76 4.52 -4.42
CA SER A 65 12.88 4.21 -5.55
C SER A 65 11.56 4.96 -5.48
N ARG A 66 10.94 5.24 -6.63
CA ARG A 66 9.61 5.87 -6.70
C ARG A 66 8.53 4.79 -6.73
N ALA A 67 7.46 5.01 -5.98
CA ALA A 67 6.25 4.21 -6.07
C ALA A 67 5.16 4.98 -6.83
N ALA A 68 4.52 4.34 -7.80
CA ALA A 68 3.47 4.95 -8.60
C ALA A 68 2.20 5.28 -7.78
N ALA A 69 1.87 4.46 -6.78
CA ALA A 69 0.83 4.68 -5.79
C ALA A 69 1.11 3.83 -4.54
N CYS A 70 0.59 4.26 -3.40
CA CYS A 70 0.65 3.52 -2.15
C CYS A 70 -0.65 3.73 -1.36
N GLY A 71 -1.45 2.68 -1.17
CA GLY A 71 -2.72 2.76 -0.46
C GLY A 71 -2.58 3.22 0.99
N ASN A 72 -1.52 2.79 1.68
CA ASN A 72 -1.22 3.24 3.05
C ASN A 72 -0.83 4.73 3.06
N GLY A 73 0.01 5.16 2.11
CA GLY A 73 0.37 6.57 1.93
C GLY A 73 -0.82 7.45 1.57
N LEU A 74 -1.71 6.99 0.69
CA LEU A 74 -2.94 7.71 0.34
C LEU A 74 -3.82 7.97 1.57
N ARG A 75 -3.99 6.98 2.46
CA ARG A 75 -4.75 7.18 3.70
C ARG A 75 -4.08 8.18 4.64
N CYS A 76 -2.75 8.15 4.76
CA CYS A 76 -2.01 9.15 5.54
C CYS A 76 -2.21 10.57 4.98
N VAL A 77 -2.17 10.74 3.67
CA VAL A 77 -2.47 12.02 2.99
C VAL A 77 -3.92 12.44 3.22
N GLY A 78 -4.87 11.52 3.11
CA GLY A 78 -6.27 11.80 3.39
C GLY A 78 -6.49 12.30 4.81
N LEU A 79 -5.86 11.67 5.82
CA LEU A 79 -5.90 12.14 7.20
C LEU A 79 -5.32 13.55 7.33
N TYR A 80 -4.16 13.80 6.73
CA TYR A 80 -3.51 15.11 6.74
C TYR A 80 -4.40 16.22 6.17
N LEU A 81 -5.00 16.00 5.00
CA LEU A 81 -5.88 16.98 4.36
C LEU A 81 -7.17 17.22 5.16
N PHE A 82 -7.68 16.14 5.76
CA PHE A 82 -8.86 16.23 6.62
C PHE A 82 -8.60 17.05 7.89
N GLU A 83 -7.47 16.83 8.59
CA GLU A 83 -7.08 17.57 9.78
C GLU A 83 -6.84 19.06 9.50
N ARG A 84 -6.40 19.40 8.30
CA ARG A 84 -6.26 20.79 7.83
C ARG A 84 -7.59 21.44 7.44
N GLY A 85 -8.70 20.69 7.42
CA GLY A 85 -10.00 21.19 6.99
C GLY A 85 -10.12 21.42 5.48
N GLU A 86 -9.18 20.89 4.68
CA GLU A 86 -9.17 21.04 3.22
C GLU A 86 -10.17 20.10 2.53
N ILE A 87 -10.48 18.99 3.16
CA ILE A 87 -11.52 18.06 2.76
C ILE A 87 -12.51 17.89 3.92
N GLY A 88 -13.81 18.02 3.63
CA GLY A 88 -14.88 17.78 4.60
C GLY A 88 -15.54 16.43 4.38
N ALA A 89 -16.84 16.44 4.08
CA ALA A 89 -17.62 15.24 3.79
C ALA A 89 -17.36 14.65 2.38
N ARG A 90 -16.64 15.35 1.52
CA ARG A 90 -16.29 14.85 0.17
C ARG A 90 -15.00 14.06 0.17
N ALA A 91 -14.86 13.16 -0.81
CA ALA A 91 -13.59 12.53 -1.07
C ALA A 91 -12.54 13.54 -1.58
N ALA A 92 -11.29 13.40 -1.12
CA ALA A 92 -10.15 14.07 -1.75
C ALA A 92 -9.78 13.39 -3.06
N ARG A 93 -9.39 14.17 -4.06
CA ARG A 93 -8.87 13.71 -5.35
C ARG A 93 -7.38 13.92 -5.38
N ILE A 94 -6.63 12.82 -5.32
CA ILE A 94 -5.16 12.83 -5.25
C ILE A 94 -4.60 12.32 -6.57
N GLU A 95 -3.86 13.18 -7.27
CA GLU A 95 -3.10 12.75 -8.44
C GLU A 95 -1.90 11.92 -8.00
N THR A 96 -1.66 10.79 -8.66
CA THR A 96 -0.50 9.91 -8.46
C THR A 96 0.12 9.54 -9.79
N ASP A 97 1.29 8.90 -9.78
CA ASP A 97 1.90 8.38 -11.00
C ASP A 97 1.11 7.18 -11.60
N ALA A 98 0.21 6.56 -10.81
CA ALA A 98 -0.73 5.54 -11.28
C ALA A 98 -2.12 6.11 -11.65
N GLY A 99 -2.25 7.42 -11.84
CA GLY A 99 -3.50 8.12 -12.11
C GLY A 99 -4.13 8.74 -10.86
N GLU A 100 -5.30 9.34 -11.04
CA GLU A 100 -6.06 9.95 -9.94
C GLU A 100 -6.59 8.86 -9.00
N ARG A 101 -6.53 9.15 -7.70
CA ARG A 101 -7.08 8.30 -6.63
C ARG A 101 -7.96 9.14 -5.72
N THR A 102 -9.02 8.54 -5.21
CA THR A 102 -9.89 9.16 -4.22
C THR A 102 -9.53 8.71 -2.81
N VAL A 103 -9.66 9.60 -1.84
CA VAL A 103 -9.53 9.25 -0.43
C VAL A 103 -10.65 9.93 0.34
N GLU A 104 -11.35 9.17 1.16
CA GLU A 104 -12.46 9.67 1.97
C GLU A 104 -12.35 9.21 3.43
N LEU A 105 -12.86 10.04 4.32
CA LEU A 105 -12.95 9.71 5.74
C LEU A 105 -14.16 8.80 5.97
N VAL A 106 -13.90 7.60 6.51
CA VAL A 106 -14.96 6.67 6.94
C VAL A 106 -15.36 6.95 8.38
N ARG A 107 -14.38 7.10 9.27
CA ARG A 107 -14.64 7.31 10.70
C ARG A 107 -13.44 7.94 11.40
N ARG A 108 -13.71 8.90 12.28
CA ARG A 108 -12.70 9.42 13.23
C ARG A 108 -12.46 8.41 14.36
N GLY A 109 -11.22 8.28 14.80
CA GLY A 109 -10.80 7.57 15.99
C GLY A 109 -10.19 8.53 17.02
N LEU A 110 -9.84 8.01 18.20
CA LEU A 110 -9.22 8.81 19.26
C LEU A 110 -7.80 9.27 18.92
N ALA A 111 -7.06 8.51 18.11
CA ALA A 111 -5.66 8.79 17.76
C ALA A 111 -5.41 8.70 16.25
N GLY A 112 -6.40 9.10 15.44
CA GLY A 112 -6.32 9.02 13.98
C GLY A 112 -7.68 8.80 13.36
N ALA A 113 -7.72 8.18 12.18
CA ALA A 113 -8.97 7.93 11.46
C ALA A 113 -8.91 6.62 10.67
N VAL A 114 -10.08 6.11 10.30
CA VAL A 114 -10.24 5.08 9.27
C VAL A 114 -10.59 5.79 7.97
N LEU A 115 -9.83 5.51 6.92
CA LEU A 115 -10.01 6.10 5.61
C LEU A 115 -10.18 5.01 4.56
N ARG A 116 -10.87 5.37 3.49
CA ARG A 116 -11.12 4.57 2.31
C ARG A 116 -10.39 5.20 1.12
N ALA A 117 -9.46 4.47 0.52
CA ALA A 117 -8.63 4.94 -0.60
C ALA A 117 -8.96 4.16 -1.87
N GLY A 118 -9.25 4.84 -2.97
CA GLY A 118 -9.42 4.22 -4.29
C GLY A 118 -8.11 3.63 -4.77
N MET A 119 -8.13 2.36 -5.18
CA MET A 119 -6.95 1.64 -5.66
C MET A 119 -6.97 1.43 -7.17
N GLY A 120 -8.07 1.80 -7.83
CA GLY A 120 -8.31 1.55 -9.24
C GLY A 120 -8.86 0.15 -9.48
N ARG A 121 -8.90 -0.24 -10.76
CA ARG A 121 -9.42 -1.54 -11.18
C ARG A 121 -8.32 -2.58 -11.27
N ALA A 122 -8.68 -3.81 -10.94
CA ALA A 122 -7.80 -4.96 -11.11
C ALA A 122 -7.95 -5.55 -12.51
N GLU A 123 -6.81 -5.85 -13.13
CA GLU A 123 -6.75 -6.53 -14.43
C GLU A 123 -6.10 -7.89 -14.26
N GLY A 124 -6.87 -8.96 -14.48
CA GLY A 124 -6.35 -10.33 -14.42
C GLY A 124 -5.27 -10.56 -15.48
N VAL A 125 -4.22 -11.28 -15.09
CA VAL A 125 -3.13 -11.68 -15.99
C VAL A 125 -3.12 -13.20 -16.10
N SER A 126 -3.12 -13.72 -17.33
CA SER A 126 -2.96 -15.15 -17.57
C SER A 126 -1.51 -15.57 -17.39
N LEU A 127 -1.29 -16.62 -16.61
CA LEU A 127 0.04 -17.21 -16.43
C LEU A 127 0.34 -18.17 -17.58
N SER A 128 1.51 -18.09 -18.16
CA SER A 128 1.99 -18.97 -19.24
C SER A 128 2.33 -20.38 -18.74
N SER A 129 2.61 -20.51 -17.45
CA SER A 129 2.96 -21.79 -16.81
C SER A 129 2.45 -21.86 -15.37
N PRO A 130 2.20 -23.07 -14.84
CA PRO A 130 1.85 -23.26 -13.45
C PRO A 130 3.01 -22.85 -12.53
N VAL A 131 2.65 -22.34 -11.33
CA VAL A 131 3.64 -22.04 -10.29
C VAL A 131 3.91 -23.32 -9.52
N GLU A 132 5.17 -23.79 -9.54
CA GLU A 132 5.61 -25.00 -8.86
C GLU A 132 6.90 -24.75 -8.07
N HIS A 133 7.05 -25.40 -6.93
CA HIS A 133 8.24 -25.36 -6.11
C HIS A 133 8.41 -26.69 -5.36
N GLU A 134 9.61 -27.32 -5.48
CA GLU A 134 9.95 -28.59 -4.83
C GLU A 134 8.90 -29.71 -5.06
N GLY A 135 8.32 -29.74 -6.26
CA GLY A 135 7.30 -30.73 -6.62
C GLY A 135 5.87 -30.38 -6.16
N GLU A 136 5.69 -29.32 -5.39
CA GLU A 136 4.38 -28.80 -5.02
C GLU A 136 3.88 -27.81 -6.07
N ARG A 137 2.63 -27.97 -6.50
CA ARG A 137 1.95 -27.05 -7.40
C ARG A 137 1.01 -26.12 -6.65
N PHE A 138 1.19 -24.82 -6.81
CA PHE A 138 0.40 -23.80 -6.14
C PHE A 138 -0.78 -23.34 -7.00
N SER A 139 -1.94 -23.20 -6.41
CA SER A 139 -3.02 -22.41 -7.00
C SER A 139 -2.61 -20.94 -6.96
N ALA A 140 -2.41 -20.36 -8.14
CA ALA A 140 -1.90 -19.01 -8.31
C ALA A 140 -2.84 -18.16 -9.15
N ARG A 141 -2.96 -16.87 -8.81
CA ARG A 141 -3.66 -15.87 -9.61
C ARG A 141 -2.78 -14.64 -9.76
N ALA A 142 -2.70 -14.16 -10.99
CA ALA A 142 -1.93 -12.98 -11.32
C ALA A 142 -2.85 -11.81 -11.67
N VAL A 143 -2.51 -10.60 -11.22
CA VAL A 143 -3.32 -9.41 -11.37
C VAL A 143 -2.46 -8.15 -11.40
N ARG A 144 -2.88 -7.14 -12.15
CA ARG A 144 -2.30 -5.80 -12.15
C ARG A 144 -3.24 -4.82 -11.42
N LEU A 145 -2.63 -4.01 -10.55
CA LEU A 145 -3.26 -2.91 -9.81
C LEU A 145 -2.31 -1.69 -9.86
N GLY A 146 -2.01 -1.23 -11.09
CA GLY A 146 -0.88 -0.32 -11.32
C GLY A 146 0.46 -1.05 -11.33
N ASN A 147 0.72 -1.91 -10.34
CA ASN A 147 1.85 -2.84 -10.27
C ASN A 147 1.37 -4.30 -10.34
N PRO A 148 2.23 -5.25 -10.77
CA PRO A 148 1.87 -6.66 -10.87
C PRO A 148 1.94 -7.38 -9.52
N HIS A 149 0.97 -8.27 -9.31
CA HIS A 149 0.87 -9.16 -8.16
C HIS A 149 0.63 -10.60 -8.59
N LEU A 150 1.29 -11.53 -7.91
CA LEU A 150 1.08 -12.97 -8.01
C LEU A 150 0.62 -13.48 -6.63
N VAL A 151 -0.63 -13.92 -6.53
CA VAL A 151 -1.23 -14.41 -5.28
C VAL A 151 -1.26 -15.93 -5.29
N LEU A 152 -0.54 -16.54 -4.36
CA LEU A 152 -0.48 -17.98 -4.15
C LEU A 152 -1.40 -18.38 -3.00
N ARG A 153 -2.21 -19.42 -3.20
CA ARG A 153 -2.92 -20.09 -2.11
C ARG A 153 -1.97 -21.06 -1.42
N VAL A 154 -1.86 -20.91 -0.11
CA VAL A 154 -1.03 -21.77 0.75
C VAL A 154 -1.89 -22.33 1.88
N ALA A 155 -1.50 -23.46 2.45
CA ALA A 155 -2.21 -24.09 3.56
C ALA A 155 -2.07 -23.28 4.86
N ASP A 156 -0.87 -22.75 5.12
CA ASP A 156 -0.55 -21.90 6.29
C ASP A 156 0.48 -20.85 5.88
N GLU A 157 0.12 -19.58 5.94
CA GLU A 157 0.98 -18.46 5.56
C GLU A 157 2.23 -18.35 6.44
N ARG A 158 2.16 -18.80 7.70
CA ARG A 158 3.27 -18.75 8.66
C ARG A 158 4.39 -19.72 8.27
N ARG A 159 4.02 -20.83 7.63
CA ARG A 159 4.95 -21.89 7.19
C ARG A 159 5.41 -21.73 5.75
N ALA A 160 4.79 -20.84 5.00
CA ALA A 160 5.15 -20.58 3.61
C ALA A 160 6.61 -20.07 3.51
N PRO A 161 7.39 -20.56 2.55
CA PRO A 161 8.79 -20.17 2.36
C PRO A 161 8.88 -18.82 1.63
N VAL A 162 8.31 -17.75 2.25
CA VAL A 162 8.08 -16.43 1.63
C VAL A 162 9.35 -15.86 1.05
N ALA A 163 10.46 -15.87 1.79
CA ALA A 163 11.73 -15.28 1.32
C ALA A 163 12.34 -16.06 0.14
N VAL A 164 12.26 -17.39 0.15
CA VAL A 164 12.84 -18.25 -0.90
C VAL A 164 11.98 -18.21 -2.16
N LEU A 165 10.69 -18.55 -2.00
CA LEU A 165 9.77 -18.65 -3.13
C LEU A 165 9.41 -17.26 -3.68
N GLY A 166 9.28 -16.25 -2.81
CA GLY A 166 9.06 -14.87 -3.21
C GLY A 166 10.17 -14.34 -4.09
N ARG A 167 11.44 -14.50 -3.67
CA ARG A 167 12.60 -14.07 -4.47
C ARG A 167 12.67 -14.79 -5.83
N ARG A 168 12.42 -16.09 -5.85
CA ARG A 168 12.41 -16.87 -7.09
C ARG A 168 11.32 -16.41 -8.04
N LEU A 169 10.11 -16.17 -7.55
CA LEU A 169 8.97 -15.80 -8.36
C LEU A 169 9.00 -14.33 -8.82
N GLN A 170 9.80 -13.47 -8.20
CA GLN A 170 10.04 -12.12 -8.72
C GLN A 170 10.59 -12.10 -10.15
N SER A 171 11.31 -13.16 -10.54
CA SER A 171 11.85 -13.33 -11.89
C SER A 171 10.98 -14.26 -12.76
N HIS A 172 9.67 -14.36 -12.49
CA HIS A 172 8.78 -15.18 -13.29
C HIS A 172 8.68 -14.63 -14.73
N PRO A 173 8.73 -15.49 -15.77
CA PRO A 173 8.78 -15.04 -17.18
C PRO A 173 7.64 -14.08 -17.58
N ASP A 174 6.45 -14.25 -17.01
CA ASP A 174 5.31 -13.39 -17.29
C ASP A 174 5.44 -11.97 -16.68
N PHE A 175 6.46 -11.73 -15.87
CA PHE A 175 6.72 -10.45 -15.20
C PHE A 175 8.18 -10.01 -15.37
N PRO A 176 8.58 -9.58 -16.56
CA PRO A 176 9.97 -9.20 -16.84
C PRO A 176 10.51 -8.07 -15.94
N ASP A 177 9.61 -7.19 -15.48
CA ASP A 177 9.93 -6.09 -14.56
C ASP A 177 9.76 -6.50 -13.08
N GLY A 178 9.55 -7.79 -12.81
CA GLY A 178 9.31 -8.33 -11.47
C GLY A 178 7.87 -8.18 -10.99
N VAL A 179 7.53 -8.92 -9.92
CA VAL A 179 6.17 -9.06 -9.38
C VAL A 179 6.19 -9.06 -7.85
N ASN A 180 5.14 -8.53 -7.22
CA ASN A 180 4.90 -8.72 -5.80
C ASN A 180 4.24 -10.09 -5.58
N VAL A 181 4.75 -10.88 -4.66
CA VAL A 181 4.26 -12.25 -4.42
C VAL A 181 3.53 -12.33 -3.08
N GLY A 182 2.24 -12.61 -3.14
CA GLY A 182 1.37 -12.78 -1.97
C GLY A 182 1.17 -14.26 -1.63
N PHE A 183 1.25 -14.60 -0.35
CA PHE A 183 1.02 -15.93 0.21
C PHE A 183 -0.26 -15.86 1.06
N LEU A 184 -1.37 -16.35 0.50
CA LEU A 184 -2.71 -16.20 1.04
C LEU A 184 -3.19 -17.52 1.63
N ALA A 185 -3.57 -17.51 2.91
CA ALA A 185 -4.16 -18.64 3.61
C ALA A 185 -5.46 -18.26 4.31
N ARG A 186 -6.35 -19.24 4.52
CA ARG A 186 -7.49 -19.09 5.41
C ARG A 186 -7.19 -19.79 6.72
N ARG A 187 -7.22 -19.05 7.83
CA ARG A 187 -7.00 -19.57 9.18
C ARG A 187 -7.95 -18.88 10.15
N ASP A 188 -8.54 -19.65 11.06
CA ASP A 188 -9.50 -19.14 12.06
C ASP A 188 -10.60 -18.28 11.42
N GLU A 189 -11.19 -18.76 10.31
CA GLU A 189 -12.23 -18.11 9.52
C GLU A 189 -11.80 -16.75 8.92
N ARG A 190 -10.51 -16.39 8.94
CA ARG A 190 -9.95 -15.15 8.42
C ARG A 190 -8.96 -15.40 7.31
N TRP A 191 -8.86 -14.45 6.41
CA TRP A 191 -7.83 -14.43 5.37
C TRP A 191 -6.55 -13.79 5.90
N HIS A 192 -5.46 -14.51 5.82
CA HIS A 192 -4.13 -14.06 6.23
C HIS A 192 -3.23 -13.96 5.00
N LEU A 193 -2.47 -12.87 4.92
CA LEU A 193 -1.59 -12.58 3.78
C LEU A 193 -0.21 -12.18 4.27
N ARG A 194 0.81 -12.80 3.69
CA ARG A 194 2.20 -12.31 3.72
C ARG A 194 2.60 -11.92 2.31
N VAL A 195 3.38 -10.86 2.16
CA VAL A 195 3.78 -10.35 0.83
C VAL A 195 5.28 -10.19 0.77
N PHE A 196 5.88 -10.71 -0.29
CA PHE A 196 7.24 -10.42 -0.70
C PHE A 196 7.18 -9.36 -1.81
N GLU A 197 7.52 -8.12 -1.46
CA GLU A 197 7.41 -6.99 -2.38
C GLU A 197 8.61 -6.90 -3.32
N ARG A 198 8.34 -6.49 -4.54
CA ARG A 198 9.34 -6.31 -5.60
C ARG A 198 10.39 -5.27 -5.17
N GLY A 199 11.67 -5.68 -5.18
CA GLY A 199 12.79 -4.80 -4.83
C GLY A 199 12.98 -4.55 -3.32
N VAL A 200 12.01 -4.94 -2.47
CA VAL A 200 12.03 -4.67 -1.02
C VAL A 200 12.23 -5.94 -0.20
N GLY A 201 11.57 -7.03 -0.58
CA GLY A 201 11.51 -8.25 0.21
C GLY A 201 10.21 -8.38 0.99
N GLU A 202 10.20 -9.18 2.05
CA GLU A 202 9.01 -9.36 2.87
C GLU A 202 8.70 -8.10 3.70
N THR A 203 7.44 -7.65 3.67
CA THR A 203 6.96 -6.47 4.37
C THR A 203 5.79 -6.81 5.31
N HIS A 204 5.60 -5.97 6.33
CA HIS A 204 4.55 -6.16 7.31
C HIS A 204 3.15 -5.84 6.78
N ALA A 205 3.05 -4.96 5.77
CA ALA A 205 1.79 -4.60 5.13
C ALA A 205 2.02 -4.10 3.70
N CYS A 206 1.18 -4.57 2.79
CA CYS A 206 1.14 -4.15 1.39
C CYS A 206 -0.32 -3.92 0.98
N GLY A 207 -0.72 -2.66 0.81
CA GLY A 207 -2.10 -2.31 0.48
C GLY A 207 -2.54 -2.85 -0.87
N SER A 208 -1.71 -2.72 -1.91
CA SER A 208 -2.00 -3.30 -3.23
C SER A 208 -1.99 -4.83 -3.21
N GLY A 209 -1.15 -5.43 -2.36
CA GLY A 209 -1.15 -6.89 -2.13
C GLY A 209 -2.45 -7.38 -1.49
N ALA A 210 -3.00 -6.62 -0.51
CA ALA A 210 -4.31 -6.93 0.07
C ALA A 210 -5.43 -6.82 -0.97
N CYS A 211 -5.40 -5.79 -1.83
CA CYS A 211 -6.35 -5.66 -2.95
C CYS A 211 -6.23 -6.81 -3.95
N ALA A 212 -5.00 -7.22 -4.29
CA ALA A 212 -4.75 -8.35 -5.18
C ALA A 212 -5.28 -9.67 -4.59
N ALA A 213 -5.08 -9.89 -3.28
CA ALA A 213 -5.61 -11.06 -2.58
C ALA A 213 -7.13 -11.07 -2.55
N ALA A 214 -7.76 -9.93 -2.23
CA ALA A 214 -9.22 -9.80 -2.24
C ALA A 214 -9.80 -10.05 -3.63
N TRP A 215 -9.18 -9.49 -4.69
CA TRP A 215 -9.56 -9.77 -6.07
C TRP A 215 -9.46 -11.27 -6.39
N ALA A 216 -8.36 -11.91 -6.03
CA ALA A 216 -8.16 -13.34 -6.26
C ALA A 216 -9.24 -14.19 -5.59
N LEU A 217 -9.68 -13.81 -4.39
CA LEU A 217 -10.78 -14.44 -3.67
C LEU A 217 -12.13 -14.23 -4.37
N CYS A 218 -12.40 -13.02 -4.83
CA CYS A 218 -13.64 -12.73 -5.58
C CYS A 218 -13.73 -13.55 -6.88
N VAL A 219 -12.63 -13.65 -7.63
CA VAL A 219 -12.56 -14.47 -8.86
C VAL A 219 -12.72 -15.97 -8.55
N ALA A 220 -12.29 -16.41 -7.36
CA ALA A 220 -12.48 -17.79 -6.90
C ALA A 220 -13.88 -18.07 -6.34
N GLY A 221 -14.74 -17.05 -6.21
CA GLY A 221 -16.06 -17.19 -5.57
C GLY A 221 -16.00 -17.30 -4.04
N GLU A 222 -14.84 -16.97 -3.44
CA GLU A 222 -14.58 -17.05 -1.99
C GLU A 222 -14.64 -15.68 -1.28
N GLY A 223 -14.91 -14.59 -2.02
CA GLY A 223 -15.03 -13.22 -1.52
C GLY A 223 -16.14 -12.47 -2.24
N ALA A 224 -16.86 -11.61 -1.51
CA ALA A 224 -17.89 -10.75 -2.08
C ALA A 224 -18.01 -9.45 -1.27
N GLY A 225 -18.29 -8.34 -1.95
CA GLY A 225 -18.56 -7.03 -1.34
C GLY A 225 -17.34 -6.46 -0.62
N CYS A 226 -17.14 -6.84 0.63
CA CYS A 226 -16.00 -6.44 1.45
C CYS A 226 -15.22 -7.66 1.94
N VAL A 227 -13.91 -7.68 1.70
CA VAL A 227 -13.01 -8.76 2.12
C VAL A 227 -12.01 -8.22 3.13
N GLU A 228 -11.96 -8.84 4.31
CA GLU A 228 -10.95 -8.52 5.33
C GLU A 228 -9.70 -9.38 5.14
N ILE A 229 -8.54 -8.72 5.13
CA ILE A 229 -7.22 -9.35 5.00
C ILE A 229 -6.38 -9.00 6.23
N GLN A 230 -5.96 -10.02 6.97
CA GLN A 230 -5.04 -9.88 8.09
C GLN A 230 -3.60 -9.97 7.59
N MET A 231 -2.79 -8.99 7.95
CA MET A 231 -1.34 -8.94 7.71
C MET A 231 -0.59 -8.71 9.02
N ALA A 232 0.72 -8.87 9.04
CA ALA A 232 1.53 -8.61 10.24
C ALA A 232 1.41 -7.15 10.74
N GLY A 233 1.29 -6.19 9.82
CA GLY A 233 1.14 -4.77 10.13
C GLY A 233 -0.28 -4.34 10.52
N GLY A 234 -1.26 -5.25 10.47
CA GLY A 234 -2.64 -4.95 10.82
C GLY A 234 -3.66 -5.54 9.86
N ARG A 235 -4.92 -5.17 10.10
CA ARG A 235 -6.04 -5.60 9.28
C ARG A 235 -6.40 -4.53 8.27
N LEU A 236 -6.63 -4.94 7.04
CA LEU A 236 -7.10 -4.13 5.93
C LEU A 236 -8.41 -4.69 5.40
N SER A 237 -9.36 -3.83 5.08
CA SER A 237 -10.59 -4.22 4.40
C SER A 237 -10.52 -3.73 2.95
N VAL A 238 -10.94 -4.57 2.03
CA VAL A 238 -11.00 -4.26 0.59
C VAL A 238 -12.44 -4.37 0.13
N GLU A 239 -12.98 -3.27 -0.36
CA GLU A 239 -14.31 -3.21 -0.96
C GLU A 239 -14.22 -3.19 -2.48
N PHE A 240 -15.26 -3.72 -3.12
CA PHE A 240 -15.49 -3.65 -4.56
C PHE A 240 -16.77 -2.84 -4.78
N ASP A 241 -16.67 -1.80 -5.59
CA ASP A 241 -17.85 -1.09 -6.01
C ASP A 241 -18.53 -1.81 -7.21
N PRO A 242 -19.77 -1.42 -7.57
CA PRO A 242 -20.47 -2.01 -8.70
C PRO A 242 -19.75 -1.83 -10.04
N THR A 243 -18.81 -0.90 -10.16
CA THR A 243 -18.01 -0.69 -11.37
C THR A 243 -16.79 -1.60 -11.44
N GLY A 244 -16.46 -2.31 -10.34
CA GLY A 244 -15.27 -3.15 -10.21
C GLY A 244 -14.02 -2.39 -9.77
N GLU A 245 -14.17 -1.15 -9.28
CA GLU A 245 -13.09 -0.44 -8.63
C GLU A 245 -12.87 -0.98 -7.22
N LEU A 246 -11.61 -1.09 -6.81
CA LEU A 246 -11.23 -1.53 -5.48
C LEU A 246 -10.95 -0.34 -4.58
N PHE A 247 -11.39 -0.48 -3.34
CA PHE A 247 -11.12 0.49 -2.29
C PHE A 247 -10.47 -0.19 -1.09
N LEU A 248 -9.37 0.39 -0.64
CA LEU A 248 -8.63 -0.07 0.52
C LEU A 248 -9.04 0.74 1.75
N ILE A 249 -9.60 0.07 2.75
CA ILE A 249 -10.03 0.68 4.01
C ILE A 249 -9.07 0.25 5.12
N GLY A 250 -8.62 1.21 5.90
CA GLY A 250 -7.76 0.97 7.04
C GLY A 250 -7.48 2.25 7.82
N ASP A 251 -6.76 2.09 8.92
CA ASP A 251 -6.37 3.20 9.78
C ASP A 251 -5.27 4.06 9.15
N ALA A 252 -5.24 5.31 9.59
CA ALA A 252 -4.09 6.19 9.50
C ALA A 252 -4.00 7.01 10.79
N ARG A 253 -2.77 7.32 11.21
CA ARG A 253 -2.48 8.06 12.42
C ARG A 253 -1.37 9.05 12.16
N GLU A 254 -1.43 10.21 12.83
CA GLU A 254 -0.27 11.07 12.97
C GLU A 254 0.60 10.58 14.13
N GLU A 255 1.90 10.59 13.93
CA GLU A 255 2.90 10.18 14.92
C GLU A 255 4.05 11.19 14.92
N ASP A 256 4.69 11.38 16.08
CA ASP A 256 5.93 12.16 16.14
C ASP A 256 7.09 11.32 15.58
N PRO A 257 7.73 11.73 14.47
CA PRO A 257 8.87 11.01 13.91
C PRO A 257 10.07 10.91 14.87
N ALA A 258 10.18 11.83 15.83
CA ALA A 258 11.25 11.80 16.84
C ALA A 258 11.11 10.60 17.79
N GLY A 259 9.91 10.09 17.98
CA GLY A 259 9.63 8.89 18.77
C GLY A 259 9.83 7.57 18.03
N TRP A 260 10.17 7.59 16.73
CA TRP A 260 10.36 6.38 15.97
C TRP A 260 11.71 5.72 16.28
N GLU A 261 11.67 4.54 16.85
CA GLU A 261 12.89 3.73 16.99
C GLU A 261 13.34 3.23 15.62
N SER A 262 14.66 3.30 15.36
CA SER A 262 15.25 2.63 14.20
C SER A 262 14.90 1.13 14.26
N PRO A 263 14.49 0.51 13.14
CA PRO A 263 14.21 -0.90 13.15
C PRO A 263 15.48 -1.66 13.53
N ARG A 264 15.50 -2.19 14.74
CA ARG A 264 16.53 -3.16 15.15
C ARG A 264 16.33 -4.39 14.30
N GLY A 265 17.23 -4.59 13.31
CA GLY A 265 17.35 -5.83 12.55
C GLY A 265 16.01 -6.40 12.08
N ARG A 266 15.47 -5.89 10.99
CA ARG A 266 14.49 -6.69 10.23
C ARG A 266 15.25 -7.88 9.64
N PRO A 267 14.78 -9.13 9.86
CA PRO A 267 15.43 -10.32 9.32
C PRO A 267 15.50 -10.31 7.80
#